data_ea63193c132e0e5325f20d0bd8439336
#
_entry.id   ea63193c132e0e5325f20d0bd8439336
#
_cell.length_a   1.000
_cell.length_b   1.000
_cell.length_c   1.000
_cell.angle_alpha   90.00
_cell.angle_beta   90.00
_cell.angle_gamma   90.00
#
_symmetry.space_group_name_H-M   'P 1'
#
loop_
_entity.id
_entity.type
_entity.pdbx_description
1 polymer ?
#
loop_
_entity_poly.entity_id
_entity_poly.type
_entity_poly.pdbx_seq_one_letter_code
_entity_poly.pdbx_strand_id
1 'polypeptide(L)'
;MITNKKCKGCGAFLNDEINTIGYTPKLNDTKTNLCQRCFKLIHYNKLEKVHTNLNKNIKNTIDNLDFSNLQIFMVLDILDLEHTIIDELKKYQEQIIFLVNKIDLLPHRYNSELVNENVIKTLVDHGFNNPQIVYVSTHSNTSLKKVMDCIKNATNKKQKSIFLGKSNVGKSSLINALLALNKIKTKLTISSYTNTTINLNKINLLEHQIIDAPGVCFNENILNYVRDEDNKSIMISYGAKAINYQINPQQAIMISGLVGVQYLQGQKTTFTLYVSSQLDIHRCKLENFITNFNNRYLLAKFNYVDQDIEFIDHTIALNKNQKTNICIAGLGLLVINANAEQICIRLPKCVGIKVAKYAII
;
A
#
# COMPACT_ATOMS: atom_id res chain seq x y z
N MET A 1 -31.19 15.27 -0.31
CA MET A 1 -31.05 16.37 -1.31
C MET A 1 -29.58 16.54 -1.69
N ILE A 2 -29.28 16.75 -2.97
CA ILE A 2 -27.91 17.07 -3.43
C ILE A 2 -27.89 18.57 -3.71
N THR A 3 -26.91 19.29 -3.16
CA THR A 3 -26.75 20.71 -3.43
C THR A 3 -25.73 20.94 -4.55
N ASN A 4 -25.77 22.11 -5.20
CA ASN A 4 -24.72 22.53 -6.15
C ASN A 4 -23.41 22.94 -5.44
N LYS A 5 -23.34 22.83 -4.12
CA LYS A 5 -22.20 23.24 -3.30
C LYS A 5 -21.21 22.07 -3.15
N LYS A 6 -19.94 22.30 -3.47
CA LYS A 6 -18.89 21.29 -3.36
C LYS A 6 -18.15 21.40 -2.03
N CYS A 7 -17.81 20.27 -1.46
CA CYS A 7 -16.93 20.19 -0.29
C CYS A 7 -15.53 20.70 -0.63
N LYS A 8 -15.01 21.68 0.13
CA LYS A 8 -13.65 22.23 -0.08
C LYS A 8 -12.53 21.25 0.20
N GLY A 9 -12.80 20.14 0.92
CA GLY A 9 -11.81 19.12 1.23
C GLY A 9 -11.69 18.03 0.16
N CYS A 10 -12.81 17.43 -0.25
CA CYS A 10 -12.81 16.30 -1.20
C CYS A 10 -13.45 16.60 -2.56
N GLY A 11 -14.03 17.79 -2.75
CA GLY A 11 -14.66 18.17 -4.00
C GLY A 11 -16.03 17.55 -4.30
N ALA A 12 -16.52 16.62 -3.48
CA ALA A 12 -17.82 16.01 -3.65
C ALA A 12 -18.96 17.00 -3.43
N PHE A 13 -20.08 16.83 -4.13
CA PHE A 13 -21.28 17.63 -3.86
C PHE A 13 -21.82 17.33 -2.46
N LEU A 14 -22.13 18.39 -1.70
CA LEU A 14 -22.69 18.23 -0.37
C LEU A 14 -24.14 17.73 -0.46
N ASN A 15 -24.44 16.75 0.38
CA ASN A 15 -25.75 16.12 0.46
C ASN A 15 -26.11 15.75 1.92
N ASP A 16 -27.37 15.39 2.15
CA ASP A 16 -27.92 14.98 3.44
C ASP A 16 -28.08 13.45 3.59
N GLU A 17 -27.57 12.68 2.64
CA GLU A 17 -27.69 11.21 2.62
C GLU A 17 -26.58 10.59 3.45
N ILE A 18 -26.93 9.97 4.59
CA ILE A 18 -26.00 9.34 5.53
C ILE A 18 -25.20 8.24 4.83
N ASN A 19 -23.93 8.11 5.17
CA ASN A 19 -22.99 7.12 4.61
C ASN A 19 -22.67 7.30 3.12
N THR A 20 -22.95 8.46 2.53
CA THR A 20 -22.52 8.79 1.16
C THR A 20 -21.36 9.78 1.15
N ILE A 21 -20.63 9.82 0.01
CA ILE A 21 -19.60 10.81 -0.20
C ILE A 21 -20.25 12.19 -0.34
N GLY A 22 -19.79 13.17 0.45
CA GLY A 22 -20.36 14.51 0.47
C GLY A 22 -21.40 14.75 1.57
N TYR A 23 -21.74 13.72 2.34
CA TYR A 23 -22.70 13.84 3.45
C TYR A 23 -22.31 14.93 4.44
N THR A 24 -23.30 15.75 4.80
CA THR A 24 -23.18 16.72 5.90
C THR A 24 -24.51 16.85 6.65
N PRO A 25 -24.51 16.74 8.00
CA PRO A 25 -25.73 16.92 8.79
C PRO A 25 -26.22 18.38 8.81
N LYS A 26 -25.39 19.31 8.31
CA LYS A 26 -25.70 20.77 8.28
C LYS A 26 -25.78 21.28 6.83
N LEU A 27 -26.50 20.56 5.96
CA LEU A 27 -26.59 20.89 4.54
C LEU A 27 -27.16 22.31 4.30
N ASN A 28 -28.10 22.75 5.14
CA ASN A 28 -28.77 24.05 5.04
C ASN A 28 -27.99 25.21 5.66
N ASP A 29 -26.85 24.95 6.30
CA ASP A 29 -26.01 25.99 6.87
C ASP A 29 -25.13 26.60 5.77
N THR A 30 -25.27 27.90 5.56
CA THR A 30 -24.51 28.68 4.55
C THR A 30 -23.00 28.66 4.81
N LYS A 31 -22.57 28.44 6.07
CA LYS A 31 -21.17 28.38 6.50
C LYS A 31 -20.57 26.98 6.28
N THR A 32 -21.37 25.94 6.01
CA THR A 32 -20.88 24.59 5.78
C THR A 32 -20.16 24.49 4.43
N ASN A 33 -18.84 24.31 4.48
CA ASN A 33 -17.97 24.20 3.32
C ASN A 33 -17.27 22.84 3.22
N LEU A 34 -17.51 21.94 4.20
CA LEU A 34 -16.91 20.63 4.29
C LEU A 34 -17.99 19.58 4.53
N CYS A 35 -17.86 18.42 3.88
CA CYS A 35 -18.65 17.26 4.28
C CYS A 35 -18.19 16.76 5.66
N GLN A 36 -19.04 15.98 6.35
CA GLN A 36 -18.75 15.48 7.68
C GLN A 36 -17.41 14.72 7.75
N ARG A 37 -17.12 13.92 6.73
CA ARG A 37 -15.86 13.21 6.60
C ARG A 37 -14.67 14.15 6.56
N CYS A 38 -14.66 15.14 5.70
CA CYS A 38 -13.56 16.12 5.60
C CYS A 38 -13.46 16.99 6.85
N PHE A 39 -14.60 17.34 7.46
CA PHE A 39 -14.63 18.07 8.73
C PHE A 39 -13.98 17.24 9.84
N LYS A 40 -14.37 15.96 10.00
CA LYS A 40 -13.78 15.06 10.99
C LYS A 40 -12.29 14.82 10.73
N LEU A 41 -11.87 14.73 9.47
CA LEU A 41 -10.47 14.58 9.10
C LEU A 41 -9.64 15.82 9.51
N ILE A 42 -10.12 17.02 9.20
CA ILE A 42 -9.37 18.26 9.43
C ILE A 42 -9.32 18.60 10.92
N HIS A 43 -10.45 18.44 11.63
CA HIS A 43 -10.56 18.92 13.02
C HIS A 43 -10.26 17.85 14.06
N TYR A 44 -10.50 16.59 13.76
CA TYR A 44 -10.33 15.48 14.73
C TYR A 44 -9.38 14.39 14.25
N ASN A 45 -8.84 14.53 13.03
CA ASN A 45 -7.99 13.51 12.39
C ASN A 45 -8.67 12.13 12.32
N LYS A 46 -10.02 12.11 12.29
CA LYS A 46 -10.87 10.90 12.23
C LYS A 46 -11.54 10.82 10.87
N LEU A 47 -11.46 9.64 10.22
CA LEU A 47 -12.17 9.32 8.99
C LEU A 47 -13.26 8.30 9.24
N GLU A 48 -14.46 8.57 8.73
CA GLU A 48 -15.49 7.54 8.61
C GLU A 48 -15.27 6.74 7.32
N LYS A 49 -15.19 5.42 7.43
CA LYS A 49 -15.10 4.52 6.28
C LYS A 49 -16.47 4.51 5.59
N VAL A 50 -16.54 5.03 4.38
CA VAL A 50 -17.70 4.84 3.51
C VAL A 50 -17.41 3.58 2.69
N HIS A 51 -18.13 2.50 2.96
CA HIS A 51 -18.07 1.26 2.16
C HIS A 51 -18.74 1.52 0.79
N THR A 52 -18.05 2.22 -0.08
CA THR A 52 -18.47 2.36 -1.48
C THR A 52 -17.76 1.30 -2.33
N ASN A 53 -18.41 0.83 -3.39
CA ASN A 53 -17.84 -0.09 -4.40
C ASN A 53 -16.66 0.56 -5.15
N LEU A 54 -15.50 0.58 -4.52
CA LEU A 54 -14.32 1.38 -4.91
C LEU A 54 -13.59 0.81 -6.12
N ASN A 55 -13.73 -0.49 -6.40
CA ASN A 55 -13.17 -1.12 -7.61
C ASN A 55 -13.74 -0.53 -8.91
N LYS A 56 -14.97 0.01 -8.90
CA LYS A 56 -15.53 0.73 -10.06
C LYS A 56 -14.85 2.07 -10.33
N ASN A 57 -14.28 2.71 -9.29
CA ASN A 57 -13.70 4.06 -9.43
C ASN A 57 -12.36 4.08 -10.16
N ILE A 58 -11.54 3.00 -10.10
CA ILE A 58 -10.21 2.97 -10.73
C ILE A 58 -10.35 2.81 -12.24
N LYS A 59 -11.10 1.79 -12.64
CA LYS A 59 -11.37 1.54 -14.05
C LYS A 59 -12.00 2.78 -14.67
N ASN A 60 -12.99 3.37 -14.01
CA ASN A 60 -13.60 4.62 -14.45
C ASN A 60 -12.62 5.80 -14.49
N THR A 61 -11.67 5.89 -13.54
CA THR A 61 -10.66 6.95 -13.56
C THR A 61 -9.68 6.76 -14.70
N ILE A 62 -9.23 5.53 -14.95
CA ILE A 62 -8.33 5.19 -16.04
C ILE A 62 -9.05 5.34 -17.39
N ASP A 63 -10.28 4.85 -17.50
CA ASP A 63 -11.04 4.90 -18.76
C ASP A 63 -11.46 6.33 -19.16
N ASN A 64 -11.57 7.25 -18.18
CA ASN A 64 -11.90 8.67 -18.44
C ASN A 64 -10.68 9.58 -18.64
N LEU A 65 -9.45 9.05 -18.52
CA LEU A 65 -8.23 9.82 -18.75
C LEU A 65 -7.75 9.68 -20.19
N ASP A 66 -7.50 10.81 -20.83
CA ASP A 66 -6.74 10.83 -22.08
C ASP A 66 -5.23 10.74 -21.77
N PHE A 67 -4.66 9.56 -22.04
CA PHE A 67 -3.23 9.28 -21.82
C PHE A 67 -2.34 9.70 -22.99
N SER A 68 -2.87 10.23 -24.11
CA SER A 68 -2.12 10.50 -25.34
C SER A 68 -0.88 11.39 -25.13
N ASN A 69 -0.96 12.35 -24.20
CA ASN A 69 0.12 13.29 -23.87
C ASN A 69 0.57 13.21 -22.42
N LEU A 70 0.50 12.02 -21.81
CA LEU A 70 0.88 11.81 -20.42
C LEU A 70 2.10 10.91 -20.31
N GLN A 71 3.07 11.30 -19.51
CA GLN A 71 4.06 10.40 -18.93
C GLN A 71 3.49 9.83 -17.63
N ILE A 72 3.38 8.53 -17.54
CA ILE A 72 2.81 7.84 -16.38
C ILE A 72 3.94 7.45 -15.43
N PHE A 73 3.84 7.88 -14.19
CA PHE A 73 4.69 7.45 -13.09
C PHE A 73 3.89 6.49 -12.21
N MET A 74 4.10 5.18 -12.40
CA MET A 74 3.45 4.15 -11.59
C MET A 74 4.27 3.93 -10.32
N VAL A 75 3.73 4.32 -9.17
CA VAL A 75 4.41 4.18 -7.87
C VAL A 75 4.08 2.82 -7.28
N LEU A 76 5.12 2.03 -7.01
CA LEU A 76 5.07 0.68 -6.46
C LEU A 76 5.74 0.65 -5.08
N ASP A 77 5.33 -0.28 -4.23
CA ASP A 77 5.97 -0.55 -2.93
C ASP A 77 6.94 -1.74 -3.08
N ILE A 78 8.22 -1.56 -2.76
CA ILE A 78 9.22 -2.62 -2.89
C ILE A 78 8.92 -3.83 -2.00
N LEU A 79 8.31 -3.62 -0.83
CA LEU A 79 7.95 -4.71 0.09
C LEU A 79 6.61 -5.38 -0.25
N ASP A 80 5.82 -4.75 -1.14
CA ASP A 80 4.51 -5.25 -1.59
C ASP A 80 4.36 -5.10 -3.12
N LEU A 81 5.37 -5.52 -3.86
CA LEU A 81 5.46 -5.29 -5.30
C LEU A 81 4.26 -5.88 -6.05
N GLU A 82 3.99 -7.16 -5.82
CA GLU A 82 2.94 -7.94 -6.49
C GLU A 82 1.54 -7.34 -6.35
N HIS A 83 1.19 -6.84 -5.13
CA HIS A 83 -0.11 -6.23 -4.91
C HIS A 83 -0.20 -4.79 -5.41
N THR A 84 0.93 -4.12 -5.64
CA THR A 84 0.93 -2.69 -5.97
C THR A 84 0.97 -2.40 -7.48
N ILE A 85 1.23 -3.40 -8.32
CA ILE A 85 1.13 -3.29 -9.77
C ILE A 85 -0.33 -3.04 -10.18
N ILE A 86 -0.52 -2.17 -11.17
CA ILE A 86 -1.83 -1.83 -11.78
C ILE A 86 -1.86 -2.39 -13.18
N ASP A 87 -2.38 -3.61 -13.32
CA ASP A 87 -2.39 -4.37 -14.58
C ASP A 87 -3.21 -3.69 -15.70
N GLU A 88 -4.22 -2.90 -15.33
CA GLU A 88 -5.06 -2.16 -16.26
C GLU A 88 -4.28 -1.13 -17.09
N LEU A 89 -3.08 -0.76 -16.67
CA LEU A 89 -2.22 0.19 -17.37
C LEU A 89 -1.31 -0.45 -18.44
N LYS A 90 -1.34 -1.77 -18.65
CA LYS A 90 -0.50 -2.47 -19.65
C LYS A 90 -0.58 -1.88 -21.03
N LYS A 91 -1.75 -1.46 -21.46
CA LYS A 91 -1.96 -0.86 -22.79
C LYS A 91 -1.20 0.46 -23.00
N TYR A 92 -0.68 1.06 -21.90
CA TYR A 92 0.11 2.29 -21.92
C TYR A 92 1.57 2.06 -21.54
N GLN A 93 2.09 0.83 -21.60
CA GLN A 93 3.40 0.44 -21.07
C GLN A 93 4.57 1.33 -21.55
N GLU A 94 4.53 1.79 -22.82
CA GLU A 94 5.56 2.66 -23.42
C GLU A 94 5.62 4.06 -22.76
N GLN A 95 4.57 4.45 -22.05
CA GLN A 95 4.47 5.74 -21.36
C GLN A 95 4.70 5.59 -19.85
N ILE A 96 5.04 4.38 -19.36
CA ILE A 96 5.18 4.13 -17.93
C ILE A 96 6.64 4.17 -17.51
N ILE A 97 6.91 4.96 -16.47
CA ILE A 97 8.11 4.84 -15.64
C ILE A 97 7.66 4.29 -14.29
N PHE A 98 8.21 3.14 -13.90
CA PHE A 98 7.94 2.51 -12.63
C PHE A 98 8.80 3.16 -11.53
N LEU A 99 8.16 3.78 -10.56
CA LEU A 99 8.81 4.32 -9.37
C LEU A 99 8.71 3.29 -8.24
N VAL A 100 9.73 2.47 -8.10
CA VAL A 100 9.80 1.46 -7.03
C VAL A 100 10.24 2.17 -5.76
N ASN A 101 9.26 2.47 -4.91
CA ASN A 101 9.39 3.30 -3.71
C ASN A 101 9.72 2.48 -2.46
N LYS A 102 10.13 3.18 -1.41
CA LYS A 102 10.45 2.65 -0.08
C LYS A 102 11.68 1.73 -0.06
N ILE A 103 12.65 1.95 -0.95
CA ILE A 103 13.90 1.17 -0.97
C ILE A 103 14.72 1.32 0.32
N ASP A 104 14.47 2.35 1.12
CA ASP A 104 15.05 2.55 2.45
C ASP A 104 14.57 1.51 3.48
N LEU A 105 13.50 0.77 3.18
CA LEU A 105 13.00 -0.34 4.01
C LEU A 105 13.71 -1.67 3.73
N LEU A 106 14.49 -1.76 2.64
CA LEU A 106 15.32 -2.93 2.37
C LEU A 106 16.44 -3.06 3.41
N PRO A 107 16.92 -4.29 3.70
CA PRO A 107 18.07 -4.49 4.58
C PRO A 107 19.29 -3.68 4.11
N HIS A 108 20.12 -3.18 5.04
CA HIS A 108 21.31 -2.41 4.69
C HIS A 108 22.28 -3.11 3.72
N ARG A 109 22.28 -4.45 3.72
CA ARG A 109 23.11 -5.28 2.84
C ARG A 109 22.23 -6.14 1.95
N TYR A 110 21.48 -5.52 1.06
CA TYR A 110 20.77 -6.26 0.02
C TYR A 110 21.60 -6.30 -1.28
N ASN A 111 21.39 -7.33 -2.09
CA ASN A 111 21.99 -7.41 -3.41
C ASN A 111 21.14 -6.59 -4.39
N SER A 112 21.62 -5.41 -4.76
CA SER A 112 20.91 -4.48 -5.64
C SER A 112 20.69 -5.02 -7.05
N GLU A 113 21.61 -5.83 -7.58
CA GLU A 113 21.49 -6.45 -8.91
C GLU A 113 20.38 -7.51 -8.90
N LEU A 114 20.38 -8.38 -7.88
CA LEU A 114 19.33 -9.39 -7.72
C LEU A 114 17.95 -8.77 -7.53
N VAL A 115 17.85 -7.71 -6.70
CA VAL A 115 16.61 -6.97 -6.52
C VAL A 115 16.13 -6.42 -7.86
N ASN A 116 17.01 -5.76 -8.62
CA ASN A 116 16.67 -5.19 -9.91
C ASN A 116 16.22 -6.27 -10.91
N GLU A 117 16.95 -7.38 -11.00
CA GLU A 117 16.59 -8.51 -11.87
C GLU A 117 15.21 -9.07 -11.51
N ASN A 118 14.93 -9.27 -10.23
CA ASN A 118 13.68 -9.86 -9.78
C ASN A 118 12.49 -8.89 -9.92
N VAL A 119 12.70 -7.58 -9.73
CA VAL A 119 11.67 -6.56 -10.02
C VAL A 119 11.35 -6.55 -11.53
N ILE A 120 12.35 -6.58 -12.40
CA ILE A 120 12.13 -6.66 -13.85
C ILE A 120 11.34 -7.91 -14.22
N LYS A 121 11.77 -9.08 -13.72
CA LYS A 121 11.06 -10.36 -13.97
C LYS A 121 9.60 -10.30 -13.52
N THR A 122 9.33 -9.74 -12.34
CA THR A 122 7.96 -9.57 -11.83
C THR A 122 7.13 -8.70 -12.76
N LEU A 123 7.67 -7.54 -13.19
CA LEU A 123 6.95 -6.65 -14.10
C LEU A 123 6.71 -7.30 -15.48
N VAL A 124 7.68 -8.06 -15.99
CA VAL A 124 7.54 -8.80 -17.26
C VAL A 124 6.48 -9.89 -17.14
N ASP A 125 6.43 -10.63 -16.03
CA ASP A 125 5.39 -11.64 -15.77
C ASP A 125 3.98 -11.01 -15.71
N HIS A 126 3.89 -9.77 -15.25
CA HIS A 126 2.67 -8.96 -15.31
C HIS A 126 2.38 -8.41 -16.71
N GLY A 127 3.24 -8.65 -17.70
CA GLY A 127 3.06 -8.28 -19.11
C GLY A 127 3.56 -6.87 -19.47
N PHE A 128 4.46 -6.28 -18.65
CA PHE A 128 5.14 -5.04 -18.97
C PHE A 128 6.52 -5.34 -19.57
N ASN A 129 6.67 -5.16 -20.87
CA ASN A 129 7.91 -5.43 -21.57
C ASN A 129 8.89 -4.25 -21.41
N ASN A 130 10.18 -4.56 -21.25
CA ASN A 130 11.25 -3.55 -21.10
C ASN A 130 10.92 -2.41 -20.11
N PRO A 131 10.56 -2.71 -18.86
CA PRO A 131 10.10 -1.69 -17.93
C PRO A 131 11.21 -0.68 -17.59
N GLN A 132 10.89 0.62 -17.68
CA GLN A 132 11.75 1.69 -17.21
C GLN A 132 11.56 1.85 -15.71
N ILE A 133 12.60 1.62 -14.91
CA ILE A 133 12.51 1.56 -13.45
C ILE A 133 13.39 2.64 -12.81
N VAL A 134 12.83 3.36 -11.84
CA VAL A 134 13.56 4.26 -10.96
C VAL A 134 13.30 3.84 -9.51
N TYR A 135 14.35 3.46 -8.80
CA TYR A 135 14.29 3.14 -7.38
C TYR A 135 14.29 4.41 -6.54
N VAL A 136 13.31 4.54 -5.63
CA VAL A 136 13.04 5.79 -4.92
C VAL A 136 12.91 5.56 -3.41
N SER A 137 13.44 6.51 -2.65
CA SER A 137 13.10 6.74 -1.25
C SER A 137 12.76 8.21 -1.06
N THR A 138 11.69 8.49 -0.35
CA THR A 138 11.31 9.86 0.04
C THR A 138 12.33 10.52 0.97
N HIS A 139 13.24 9.74 1.54
CA HIS A 139 14.32 10.18 2.42
C HIS A 139 15.67 10.40 1.69
N SER A 140 15.73 10.13 0.37
CA SER A 140 16.94 10.23 -0.43
C SER A 140 16.85 11.33 -1.49
N ASN A 141 17.53 12.45 -1.27
CA ASN A 141 17.58 13.54 -2.24
C ASN A 141 18.15 13.09 -3.61
N THR A 142 19.07 12.13 -3.62
CA THR A 142 19.65 11.59 -4.85
C THR A 142 18.61 10.86 -5.69
N SER A 143 17.78 10.03 -5.07
CA SER A 143 16.72 9.32 -5.77
C SER A 143 15.60 10.28 -6.23
N LEU A 144 15.26 11.28 -5.41
CA LEU A 144 14.30 12.32 -5.78
C LEU A 144 14.75 13.15 -6.98
N LYS A 145 16.04 13.46 -7.09
CA LYS A 145 16.61 14.15 -8.27
C LYS A 145 16.42 13.32 -9.54
N LYS A 146 16.63 11.99 -9.49
CA LYS A 146 16.37 11.11 -10.65
C LYS A 146 14.92 11.20 -11.11
N VAL A 147 13.95 11.23 -10.17
CA VAL A 147 12.54 11.43 -10.53
C VAL A 147 12.30 12.80 -11.16
N MET A 148 12.93 13.85 -10.62
CA MET A 148 12.87 15.20 -11.22
C MET A 148 13.39 15.22 -12.66
N ASP A 149 14.50 14.53 -12.93
CA ASP A 149 15.06 14.45 -14.28
C ASP A 149 14.10 13.72 -15.25
N CYS A 150 13.40 12.68 -14.80
CA CYS A 150 12.33 12.03 -15.58
C CYS A 150 11.16 12.99 -15.86
N ILE A 151 10.74 13.79 -14.88
CA ILE A 151 9.67 14.80 -15.04
C ILE A 151 10.09 15.87 -16.04
N LYS A 152 11.33 16.38 -15.94
CA LYS A 152 11.89 17.35 -16.90
C LYS A 152 11.91 16.79 -18.33
N ASN A 153 12.35 15.55 -18.48
CA ASN A 153 12.38 14.88 -19.78
C ASN A 153 10.98 14.75 -20.40
N ALA A 154 9.96 14.42 -19.58
CA ALA A 154 8.57 14.40 -20.01
C ALA A 154 8.10 15.79 -20.46
N THR A 155 8.41 16.84 -19.71
CA THR A 155 8.05 18.22 -20.07
C THR A 155 8.73 18.66 -21.37
N ASN A 156 10.00 18.32 -21.57
CA ASN A 156 10.73 18.61 -22.83
C ASN A 156 10.06 17.93 -24.04
N LYS A 157 9.42 16.78 -23.84
CA LYS A 157 8.57 16.09 -24.84
C LYS A 157 7.14 16.62 -24.92
N LYS A 158 6.83 17.74 -24.22
CA LYS A 158 5.49 18.34 -24.11
C LYS A 158 4.45 17.41 -23.47
N GLN A 159 4.89 16.45 -22.64
CA GLN A 159 4.03 15.56 -21.89
C GLN A 159 3.81 16.11 -20.47
N LYS A 160 2.61 15.89 -19.93
CA LYS A 160 2.32 16.13 -18.50
C LYS A 160 2.62 14.85 -17.72
N SER A 161 3.08 15.01 -16.51
CA SER A 161 3.42 13.89 -15.62
C SER A 161 2.23 13.52 -14.75
N ILE A 162 1.76 12.28 -14.81
CA ILE A 162 0.70 11.77 -13.93
C ILE A 162 1.27 10.71 -12.98
N PHE A 163 0.97 10.86 -11.69
CA PHE A 163 1.36 9.89 -10.67
C PHE A 163 0.18 8.99 -10.33
N LEU A 164 0.34 7.70 -10.58
CA LEU A 164 -0.61 6.63 -10.29
C LEU A 164 -0.01 5.64 -9.30
N GLY A 165 -0.82 5.05 -8.47
CA GLY A 165 -0.37 4.03 -7.52
C GLY A 165 -1.49 3.59 -6.59
N LYS A 166 -1.41 2.38 -6.08
CA LYS A 166 -2.35 1.87 -5.08
C LYS A 166 -2.21 2.64 -3.76
N SER A 167 -3.18 2.50 -2.88
CA SER A 167 -3.13 3.15 -1.57
C SER A 167 -1.89 2.70 -0.78
N ASN A 168 -1.29 3.62 -0.04
CA ASN A 168 -0.15 3.36 0.85
C ASN A 168 1.20 3.02 0.19
N VAL A 169 1.33 3.05 -1.12
CA VAL A 169 2.62 2.93 -1.83
C VAL A 169 3.55 4.14 -1.60
N GLY A 170 3.04 5.21 -0.97
CA GLY A 170 3.80 6.41 -0.68
C GLY A 170 3.73 7.50 -1.76
N LYS A 171 2.75 7.44 -2.67
CA LYS A 171 2.58 8.41 -3.77
C LYS A 171 2.54 9.87 -3.29
N SER A 172 1.63 10.20 -2.37
CA SER A 172 1.51 11.58 -1.83
C SER A 172 2.75 11.99 -1.03
N SER A 173 3.39 11.06 -0.32
CA SER A 173 4.67 11.29 0.37
C SER A 173 5.77 11.63 -0.63
N LEU A 174 5.85 10.91 -1.75
CA LEU A 174 6.82 11.15 -2.80
C LEU A 174 6.62 12.51 -3.46
N ILE A 175 5.38 12.88 -3.80
CA ILE A 175 5.07 14.20 -4.36
C ILE A 175 5.44 15.30 -3.37
N ASN A 176 5.11 15.15 -2.08
CA ASN A 176 5.49 16.12 -1.05
C ASN A 176 7.02 16.23 -0.88
N ALA A 177 7.75 15.12 -0.99
CA ALA A 177 9.22 15.14 -0.96
C ALA A 177 9.80 15.88 -2.17
N LEU A 178 9.22 15.71 -3.37
CA LEU A 178 9.61 16.47 -4.57
C LEU A 178 9.32 17.97 -4.41
N LEU A 179 8.18 18.34 -3.85
CA LEU A 179 7.85 19.74 -3.55
C LEU A 179 8.83 20.34 -2.56
N ALA A 180 9.14 19.62 -1.48
CA ALA A 180 10.09 20.06 -0.46
C ALA A 180 11.52 20.22 -1.02
N LEU A 181 11.98 19.27 -1.85
CA LEU A 181 13.28 19.33 -2.54
C LEU A 181 13.43 20.62 -3.35
N ASN A 182 12.34 21.10 -3.95
CA ASN A 182 12.29 22.33 -4.75
C ASN A 182 11.82 23.56 -3.96
N LYS A 183 11.78 23.49 -2.62
CA LYS A 183 11.40 24.58 -1.71
C LYS A 183 9.98 25.14 -1.96
N ILE A 184 9.08 24.33 -2.50
CA ILE A 184 7.69 24.72 -2.75
C ILE A 184 6.87 24.49 -1.48
N LYS A 185 6.21 25.51 -0.98
CA LYS A 185 5.47 25.47 0.31
C LYS A 185 4.13 24.72 0.26
N THR A 186 3.57 24.51 -0.92
CA THR A 186 2.32 23.73 -1.09
C THR A 186 2.56 22.28 -0.67
N LYS A 187 1.72 21.76 0.21
CA LYS A 187 1.77 20.36 0.64
C LYS A 187 0.46 19.66 0.31
N LEU A 188 0.56 18.44 -0.21
CA LEU A 188 -0.59 17.56 -0.28
C LEU A 188 -0.89 17.00 1.11
N THR A 189 -2.17 16.82 1.41
CA THR A 189 -2.57 16.11 2.62
C THR A 189 -2.18 14.64 2.48
N ILE A 190 -1.16 14.23 3.23
CA ILE A 190 -0.80 12.83 3.33
C ILE A 190 -1.80 12.19 4.29
N SER A 191 -2.58 11.27 3.80
CA SER A 191 -3.45 10.46 4.63
C SER A 191 -2.88 9.04 4.68
N SER A 192 -2.66 8.54 5.88
CA SER A 192 -2.43 7.10 6.11
C SER A 192 -3.72 6.30 5.94
N TYR A 193 -4.80 6.99 5.62
CA TYR A 193 -6.11 6.42 5.40
C TYR A 193 -6.32 6.13 3.92
N THR A 194 -6.90 4.99 3.63
CA THR A 194 -7.32 4.61 2.30
C THR A 194 -8.46 5.54 1.84
N ASN A 195 -8.46 5.98 0.56
CA ASN A 195 -9.58 6.69 -0.10
C ASN A 195 -9.78 8.19 0.17
N THR A 196 -8.72 8.97 0.34
CA THR A 196 -8.90 10.41 0.62
C THR A 196 -8.88 11.32 -0.61
N THR A 197 -8.38 10.87 -1.75
CA THR A 197 -8.28 11.69 -2.97
C THR A 197 -9.35 11.28 -3.96
N ILE A 198 -10.35 12.11 -4.18
CA ILE A 198 -11.49 11.83 -5.09
C ILE A 198 -11.30 12.51 -6.45
N ASN A 199 -10.44 13.53 -6.57
CA ASN A 199 -10.21 14.31 -7.78
C ASN A 199 -8.74 14.33 -8.19
N LEU A 200 -8.48 14.49 -9.49
CA LEU A 200 -7.15 14.76 -10.02
C LEU A 200 -6.66 16.12 -9.51
N ASN A 201 -5.59 16.11 -8.73
CA ASN A 201 -4.97 17.34 -8.25
C ASN A 201 -3.86 17.75 -9.22
N LYS A 202 -4.00 18.92 -9.87
CA LYS A 202 -2.94 19.51 -10.67
C LYS A 202 -2.03 20.32 -9.78
N ILE A 203 -0.74 20.08 -9.85
CA ILE A 203 0.28 20.70 -9.01
C ILE A 203 1.36 21.26 -9.94
N ASN A 204 1.72 22.51 -9.72
CA ASN A 204 2.84 23.12 -10.42
C ASN A 204 4.12 22.85 -9.62
N LEU A 205 5.02 22.09 -10.19
CA LEU A 205 6.34 21.78 -9.69
C LEU A 205 7.36 22.55 -10.53
N LEU A 206 7.68 23.79 -10.13
CA LEU A 206 8.41 24.75 -10.95
C LEU A 206 7.65 24.99 -12.29
N GLU A 207 8.33 24.83 -13.42
CA GLU A 207 7.75 24.91 -14.78
C GLU A 207 7.00 23.62 -15.21
N HIS A 208 7.02 22.57 -14.37
CA HIS A 208 6.44 21.27 -14.70
C HIS A 208 5.05 21.13 -14.08
N GLN A 209 4.08 20.66 -14.85
CA GLN A 209 2.76 20.31 -14.33
C GLN A 209 2.71 18.81 -14.03
N ILE A 210 2.49 18.50 -12.75
CA ILE A 210 2.24 17.12 -12.30
C ILE A 210 0.77 16.95 -11.92
N ILE A 211 0.27 15.76 -12.12
CA ILE A 211 -1.11 15.37 -11.79
C ILE A 211 -1.03 14.28 -10.73
N ASP A 212 -1.57 14.57 -9.53
CA ASP A 212 -1.76 13.58 -8.49
C ASP A 212 -3.13 12.93 -8.68
N ALA A 213 -3.13 11.68 -9.13
CA ALA A 213 -4.36 10.90 -9.23
C ALA A 213 -4.74 10.31 -7.87
N PRO A 214 -6.04 10.05 -7.63
CA PRO A 214 -6.48 9.34 -6.45
C PRO A 214 -5.70 8.04 -6.26
N GLY A 215 -5.34 7.72 -5.02
CA GLY A 215 -4.77 6.41 -4.71
C GLY A 215 -5.77 5.31 -5.08
N VAL A 216 -5.28 4.35 -5.85
CA VAL A 216 -6.05 3.18 -6.24
C VAL A 216 -6.29 2.34 -4.98
N CYS A 217 -7.52 2.35 -4.47
CA CYS A 217 -7.87 1.43 -3.40
C CYS A 217 -7.98 0.01 -3.93
N PHE A 218 -7.37 -0.92 -3.24
CA PHE A 218 -7.70 -2.31 -3.43
C PHE A 218 -8.23 -2.90 -2.11
N ASN A 219 -9.32 -3.67 -2.21
CA ASN A 219 -10.07 -4.12 -1.04
C ASN A 219 -9.28 -5.12 -0.18
N GLU A 220 -8.27 -5.75 -0.76
CA GLU A 220 -7.48 -6.81 -0.11
C GLU A 220 -6.47 -6.28 0.93
N ASN A 221 -6.34 -4.96 1.11
CA ASN A 221 -5.38 -4.39 2.05
C ASN A 221 -5.90 -4.49 3.49
N ILE A 222 -5.12 -5.10 4.40
CA ILE A 222 -5.47 -5.30 5.81
C ILE A 222 -5.86 -3.99 6.52
N LEU A 223 -5.25 -2.87 6.13
CA LEU A 223 -5.52 -1.55 6.70
C LEU A 223 -6.95 -1.05 6.46
N ASN A 224 -7.69 -1.67 5.54
CA ASN A 224 -9.10 -1.35 5.32
C ASN A 224 -10.01 -1.92 6.43
N TYR A 225 -9.54 -2.89 7.17
CA TYR A 225 -10.32 -3.70 8.11
C TYR A 225 -9.96 -3.47 9.56
N VAL A 226 -8.88 -2.74 9.84
CA VAL A 226 -8.48 -2.31 11.18
C VAL A 226 -8.92 -0.87 11.45
N ARG A 227 -8.82 -0.41 12.71
CA ARG A 227 -9.17 0.96 13.06
C ARG A 227 -8.23 1.95 12.36
N ASP A 228 -8.78 3.08 11.95
CA ASP A 228 -8.00 4.12 11.28
C ASP A 228 -6.85 4.67 12.15
N GLU A 229 -7.04 4.75 13.46
CA GLU A 229 -6.03 5.18 14.42
C GLU A 229 -4.84 4.21 14.51
N ASP A 230 -5.07 2.92 14.23
CA ASP A 230 -4.06 1.86 14.27
C ASP A 230 -3.25 1.76 12.97
N ASN A 231 -3.74 2.31 11.87
CA ASN A 231 -3.11 2.20 10.56
C ASN A 231 -1.63 2.62 10.57
N LYS A 232 -1.31 3.75 11.25
CA LYS A 232 0.07 4.23 11.33
C LYS A 232 0.99 3.28 12.07
N SER A 233 0.45 2.55 13.05
CA SER A 233 1.21 1.60 13.85
C SER A 233 1.41 0.27 13.12
N ILE A 234 0.46 -0.11 12.26
CA ILE A 234 0.53 -1.34 11.47
C ILE A 234 1.39 -1.16 10.22
N MET A 235 1.36 0.02 9.60
CA MET A 235 2.18 0.32 8.42
C MET A 235 3.67 0.30 8.76
N ILE A 236 4.45 -0.28 7.85
CA ILE A 236 5.91 -0.22 7.96
C ILE A 236 6.35 1.24 7.69
N SER A 237 7.07 1.81 8.66
CA SER A 237 7.68 3.13 8.58
C SER A 237 9.19 3.02 8.39
N TYR A 238 9.85 4.17 8.16
CA TYR A 238 11.30 4.26 8.06
C TYR A 238 12.02 3.51 9.20
N GLY A 239 13.07 2.77 8.86
CA GLY A 239 13.88 2.02 9.81
C GLY A 239 13.25 0.70 10.26
N ALA A 240 12.36 0.12 9.46
CA ALA A 240 11.86 -1.23 9.72
C ALA A 240 13.02 -2.22 9.89
N LYS A 241 13.00 -2.98 10.97
CA LYS A 241 14.00 -4.00 11.26
C LYS A 241 13.46 -5.37 10.86
N ALA A 242 14.34 -6.18 10.27
CA ALA A 242 14.06 -7.60 10.07
C ALA A 242 13.94 -8.31 11.42
N ILE A 243 12.82 -8.97 11.66
CA ILE A 243 12.60 -9.77 12.88
C ILE A 243 12.77 -11.24 12.51
N ASN A 244 13.83 -11.85 13.03
CA ASN A 244 14.22 -13.22 12.68
C ASN A 244 13.76 -14.21 13.74
N TYR A 245 13.08 -15.27 13.30
CA TYR A 245 12.70 -16.41 14.11
C TYR A 245 13.33 -17.67 13.55
N GLN A 246 14.20 -18.33 14.33
CA GLN A 246 14.52 -19.74 14.07
C GLN A 246 13.33 -20.57 14.51
N ILE A 247 12.75 -21.32 13.59
CA ILE A 247 11.50 -22.03 13.78
C ILE A 247 11.64 -23.50 13.33
N ASN A 248 10.98 -24.37 14.06
CA ASN A 248 10.86 -25.79 13.72
C ASN A 248 9.46 -26.09 13.18
N PRO A 249 9.26 -27.17 12.43
CA PRO A 249 7.92 -27.66 12.16
C PRO A 249 7.11 -27.83 13.45
N GLN A 250 5.81 -27.73 13.36
CA GLN A 250 4.87 -27.77 14.48
C GLN A 250 4.98 -26.56 15.44
N GLN A 251 5.48 -25.44 14.94
CA GLN A 251 5.42 -24.13 15.60
C GLN A 251 4.63 -23.12 14.77
N ALA A 252 4.17 -22.06 15.41
CA ALA A 252 3.45 -20.99 14.76
C ALA A 252 3.91 -19.62 15.29
N ILE A 253 3.75 -18.59 14.45
CA ILE A 253 3.98 -17.19 14.78
C ILE A 253 2.66 -16.44 14.61
N MET A 254 2.28 -15.67 15.62
CA MET A 254 1.14 -14.76 15.60
C MET A 254 1.66 -13.33 15.51
N ILE A 255 1.13 -12.55 14.56
CA ILE A 255 1.49 -11.15 14.33
C ILE A 255 0.35 -10.29 14.89
N SER A 256 0.50 -9.78 16.10
CA SER A 256 -0.47 -8.93 16.82
C SER A 256 -1.92 -9.45 16.81
N GLY A 257 -2.12 -10.78 16.70
CA GLY A 257 -3.46 -11.36 16.52
C GLY A 257 -4.14 -11.02 15.20
N LEU A 258 -3.48 -10.30 14.31
CA LEU A 258 -4.00 -9.96 12.98
C LEU A 258 -3.81 -11.11 11.99
N VAL A 259 -2.64 -11.74 12.01
CA VAL A 259 -2.27 -12.84 11.11
C VAL A 259 -1.55 -13.92 11.90
N GLY A 260 -1.78 -15.17 11.53
CA GLY A 260 -1.06 -16.33 12.04
C GLY A 260 -0.31 -17.06 10.95
N VAL A 261 0.93 -17.44 11.22
CA VAL A 261 1.78 -18.23 10.32
C VAL A 261 2.13 -19.53 11.02
N GLN A 262 1.67 -20.65 10.50
CA GLN A 262 1.87 -21.99 11.01
C GLN A 262 2.90 -22.71 10.16
N TYR A 263 3.92 -23.27 10.78
CA TYR A 263 4.93 -24.07 10.10
C TYR A 263 4.57 -25.55 10.21
N LEU A 264 4.12 -26.13 9.09
CA LEU A 264 3.57 -27.49 9.07
C LEU A 264 4.63 -28.55 8.80
N GLN A 265 5.42 -28.37 7.73
CA GLN A 265 6.38 -29.38 7.24
C GLN A 265 7.69 -28.76 6.78
N GLY A 266 8.79 -29.49 6.97
CA GLY A 266 10.15 -29.14 6.59
C GLY A 266 11.15 -29.42 7.69
N GLN A 267 12.30 -28.75 7.65
CA GLN A 267 13.34 -28.83 8.65
C GLN A 267 13.46 -27.48 9.38
N LYS A 268 14.27 -27.43 10.45
CA LYS A 268 14.56 -26.17 11.14
C LYS A 268 15.04 -25.13 10.13
N THR A 269 14.39 -23.96 10.13
CA THR A 269 14.70 -22.86 9.22
C THR A 269 14.51 -21.50 9.88
N THR A 270 14.69 -20.42 9.13
CA THR A 270 14.48 -19.04 9.60
C THR A 270 13.32 -18.40 8.86
N PHE A 271 12.37 -17.87 9.62
CA PHE A 271 11.34 -16.96 9.14
C PHE A 271 11.76 -15.54 9.51
N THR A 272 11.83 -14.67 8.52
CA THR A 272 12.15 -13.26 8.71
C THR A 272 10.91 -12.42 8.38
N LEU A 273 10.49 -11.61 9.34
CA LEU A 273 9.34 -10.73 9.19
C LEU A 273 9.83 -9.29 8.95
N TYR A 274 9.39 -8.71 7.86
CA TYR A 274 9.51 -7.28 7.56
C TYR A 274 8.15 -6.64 7.78
N VAL A 275 7.87 -6.31 9.03
CA VAL A 275 6.61 -5.71 9.48
C VAL A 275 6.90 -4.52 10.38
N SER A 276 5.88 -3.76 10.73
CA SER A 276 6.06 -2.65 11.67
C SER A 276 6.62 -3.12 13.02
N SER A 277 7.61 -2.39 13.54
CA SER A 277 8.20 -2.65 14.86
C SER A 277 7.23 -2.45 16.02
N GLN A 278 6.05 -1.87 15.77
CA GLN A 278 5.00 -1.68 16.77
C GLN A 278 4.08 -2.90 16.91
N LEU A 279 4.24 -3.90 16.04
CA LEU A 279 3.48 -5.16 16.10
C LEU A 279 4.11 -6.12 17.10
N ASP A 280 3.29 -6.67 17.97
CA ASP A 280 3.71 -7.72 18.89
C ASP A 280 3.72 -9.06 18.17
N ILE A 281 4.84 -9.78 18.29
CA ILE A 281 5.02 -11.08 17.63
C ILE A 281 5.14 -12.15 18.70
N HIS A 282 4.22 -13.11 18.66
CA HIS A 282 4.19 -14.23 19.60
C HIS A 282 4.43 -15.55 18.88
N ARG A 283 5.39 -16.37 19.40
CA ARG A 283 5.65 -17.72 18.92
C ARG A 283 5.06 -18.74 19.88
N CYS A 284 4.37 -19.75 19.35
CA CYS A 284 3.80 -20.83 20.14
C CYS A 284 3.98 -22.18 19.45
N LYS A 285 3.67 -23.27 20.16
CA LYS A 285 3.49 -24.58 19.53
C LYS A 285 2.21 -24.61 18.71
N LEU A 286 2.20 -25.41 17.65
CA LEU A 286 1.05 -25.51 16.74
C LEU A 286 -0.22 -26.01 17.45
N GLU A 287 -0.08 -26.92 18.42
CA GLU A 287 -1.18 -27.44 19.24
C GLU A 287 -1.95 -26.34 19.98
N ASN A 288 -1.24 -25.28 20.40
CA ASN A 288 -1.81 -24.15 21.14
C ASN A 288 -2.23 -22.98 20.23
N PHE A 289 -1.92 -23.06 18.93
CA PHE A 289 -2.08 -21.93 18.03
C PHE A 289 -3.53 -21.48 17.92
N ILE A 290 -4.49 -22.39 17.66
CA ILE A 290 -5.90 -22.06 17.46
C ILE A 290 -6.49 -21.44 18.74
N THR A 291 -6.20 -22.00 19.90
CA THR A 291 -6.66 -21.47 21.18
C THR A 291 -6.13 -20.06 21.42
N ASN A 292 -4.82 -19.87 21.24
CA ASN A 292 -4.18 -18.56 21.40
C ASN A 292 -4.70 -17.55 20.38
N PHE A 293 -4.89 -17.97 19.11
CA PHE A 293 -5.38 -17.09 18.07
C PHE A 293 -6.85 -16.69 18.28
N ASN A 294 -7.69 -17.59 18.77
CA ASN A 294 -9.08 -17.27 19.10
C ASN A 294 -9.21 -16.34 20.30
N ASN A 295 -8.24 -16.42 21.24
CA ASN A 295 -8.16 -15.50 22.38
C ASN A 295 -7.39 -14.20 22.04
N ARG A 296 -7.12 -13.91 20.76
CA ARG A 296 -6.32 -12.76 20.31
C ARG A 296 -6.81 -11.41 20.85
N TYR A 297 -8.13 -11.26 21.08
CA TYR A 297 -8.70 -10.02 21.62
C TYR A 297 -8.19 -9.67 23.01
N LEU A 298 -7.72 -10.65 23.78
CA LEU A 298 -7.16 -10.45 25.11
C LEU A 298 -5.67 -10.09 25.06
N LEU A 299 -4.97 -10.48 23.97
CA LEU A 299 -3.53 -10.35 23.83
C LEU A 299 -3.13 -9.34 22.75
N ALA A 300 -4.04 -8.97 21.85
CA ALA A 300 -3.72 -8.15 20.71
C ALA A 300 -3.90 -6.66 21.01
N LYS A 301 -2.86 -5.89 20.71
CA LYS A 301 -2.88 -4.42 20.73
C LYS A 301 -3.80 -3.85 19.65
N PHE A 302 -3.91 -4.55 18.52
CA PHE A 302 -4.68 -4.15 17.33
C PHE A 302 -5.78 -5.17 17.05
N ASN A 303 -6.97 -4.68 16.72
CA ASN A 303 -8.12 -5.52 16.42
C ASN A 303 -8.78 -5.09 15.11
N TYR A 304 -9.46 -6.04 14.46
CA TYR A 304 -10.33 -5.74 13.33
C TYR A 304 -11.55 -4.95 13.80
N VAL A 305 -12.04 -4.05 12.94
CA VAL A 305 -13.26 -3.25 13.22
C VAL A 305 -14.46 -4.15 13.31
N ASP A 306 -14.57 -5.12 12.39
CA ASP A 306 -15.59 -6.16 12.39
C ASP A 306 -15.06 -7.34 13.22
N GLN A 307 -15.76 -7.62 14.34
CA GLN A 307 -15.39 -8.74 15.22
C GLN A 307 -15.78 -10.10 14.64
N ASP A 308 -16.75 -10.12 13.72
CA ASP A 308 -17.25 -11.31 13.03
C ASP A 308 -16.52 -11.58 11.71
N ILE A 309 -15.39 -10.88 11.46
CA ILE A 309 -14.58 -11.06 10.25
C ILE A 309 -14.17 -12.53 10.07
N GLU A 310 -14.50 -13.09 8.91
CA GLU A 310 -14.20 -14.49 8.56
C GLU A 310 -12.70 -14.68 8.34
N PHE A 311 -12.09 -15.61 9.08
CA PHE A 311 -10.71 -16.04 8.88
C PHE A 311 -10.66 -17.30 8.04
N ILE A 312 -9.70 -17.37 7.14
CA ILE A 312 -9.41 -18.55 6.34
C ILE A 312 -7.96 -18.98 6.48
N ASP A 313 -7.71 -20.24 6.22
CA ASP A 313 -6.39 -20.87 6.27
C ASP A 313 -5.87 -21.12 4.85
N HIS A 314 -4.79 -20.44 4.48
CA HIS A 314 -4.10 -20.61 3.21
C HIS A 314 -2.93 -21.56 3.39
N THR A 315 -3.06 -22.81 2.97
CA THR A 315 -1.95 -23.75 2.94
C THR A 315 -1.11 -23.53 1.69
N ILE A 316 0.18 -23.32 1.88
CA ILE A 316 1.14 -23.00 0.82
C ILE A 316 2.24 -24.06 0.83
N ALA A 317 2.39 -24.77 -0.30
CA ALA A 317 3.55 -25.62 -0.56
C ALA A 317 4.74 -24.76 -0.99
N LEU A 318 5.90 -25.01 -0.44
CA LEU A 318 7.13 -24.27 -0.67
C LEU A 318 8.18 -25.15 -1.33
N ASN A 319 9.05 -24.52 -2.12
CA ASN A 319 10.22 -25.23 -2.62
C ASN A 319 11.32 -25.20 -1.54
N LYS A 320 11.61 -26.36 -0.97
CA LYS A 320 12.60 -26.52 0.11
C LYS A 320 14.02 -26.07 -0.24
N ASN A 321 14.34 -25.93 -1.52
CA ASN A 321 15.67 -25.58 -1.97
C ASN A 321 15.87 -24.08 -2.20
N GLN A 322 14.82 -23.27 -2.03
CA GLN A 322 14.90 -21.83 -2.29
C GLN A 322 14.22 -20.99 -1.20
N LYS A 323 14.64 -19.73 -1.13
CA LYS A 323 14.00 -18.71 -0.31
C LYS A 323 12.66 -18.32 -0.94
N THR A 324 11.64 -18.14 -0.12
CA THR A 324 10.30 -17.71 -0.57
C THR A 324 9.92 -16.41 0.13
N ASN A 325 9.44 -15.46 -0.63
CA ASN A 325 8.86 -14.21 -0.13
C ASN A 325 7.33 -14.29 -0.22
N ILE A 326 6.66 -14.00 0.88
CA ILE A 326 5.21 -13.97 0.95
C ILE A 326 4.77 -12.59 1.42
N CYS A 327 4.02 -11.92 0.57
CA CYS A 327 3.50 -10.59 0.82
C CYS A 327 2.09 -10.67 1.36
N ILE A 328 1.83 -10.01 2.48
CA ILE A 328 0.49 -9.86 3.06
C ILE A 328 0.09 -8.40 2.89
N ALA A 329 -0.95 -8.19 2.11
CA ALA A 329 -1.32 -6.86 1.64
C ALA A 329 -1.53 -5.84 2.77
N GLY A 330 -0.67 -4.83 2.81
CA GLY A 330 -0.69 -3.74 3.79
C GLY A 330 -0.09 -4.07 5.16
N LEU A 331 0.29 -5.34 5.42
CA LEU A 331 0.96 -5.75 6.67
C LEU A 331 2.47 -5.77 6.51
N GLY A 332 2.97 -6.38 5.43
CA GLY A 332 4.39 -6.51 5.17
C GLY A 332 4.79 -7.79 4.47
N LEU A 333 6.08 -8.13 4.62
CA LEU A 333 6.72 -9.24 3.92
C LEU A 333 7.21 -10.30 4.91
N LEU A 334 6.85 -11.56 4.66
CA LEU A 334 7.41 -12.74 5.30
C LEU A 334 8.40 -13.39 4.35
N VAL A 335 9.65 -13.54 4.78
CA VAL A 335 10.70 -14.23 4.06
C VAL A 335 10.97 -15.55 4.76
N ILE A 336 10.83 -16.63 4.04
CA ILE A 336 11.09 -18.01 4.50
C ILE A 336 12.35 -18.51 3.82
N ASN A 337 13.36 -18.87 4.60
CA ASN A 337 14.57 -19.46 4.05
C ASN A 337 14.31 -20.89 3.58
N ALA A 338 15.26 -21.45 2.84
CA ALA A 338 15.23 -22.84 2.40
C ALA A 338 14.96 -23.84 3.56
N ASN A 339 14.64 -25.07 3.25
CA ASN A 339 14.28 -26.17 4.15
C ASN A 339 12.82 -26.17 4.65
N ALA A 340 12.01 -25.19 4.32
CA ALA A 340 10.57 -25.22 4.55
C ALA A 340 9.85 -25.87 3.35
N GLU A 341 8.89 -26.75 3.63
CA GLU A 341 8.13 -27.49 2.61
C GLU A 341 6.65 -27.08 2.61
N GLN A 342 6.08 -26.81 3.78
CA GLN A 342 4.67 -26.42 3.87
C GLN A 342 4.42 -25.50 5.06
N ILE A 343 3.67 -24.44 4.80
CA ILE A 343 3.14 -23.53 5.82
C ILE A 343 1.64 -23.36 5.66
N CYS A 344 0.99 -22.83 6.69
CA CYS A 344 -0.38 -22.35 6.60
C CYS A 344 -0.46 -20.94 7.16
N ILE A 345 -1.07 -20.02 6.42
CA ILE A 345 -1.27 -18.62 6.86
C ILE A 345 -2.76 -18.41 7.12
N ARG A 346 -3.05 -18.06 8.37
CA ARG A 346 -4.39 -17.72 8.83
C ARG A 346 -4.57 -16.21 8.86
N LEU A 347 -5.49 -15.71 8.04
CA LEU A 347 -5.80 -14.28 7.94
C LEU A 347 -7.26 -14.09 7.51
N PRO A 348 -7.81 -12.85 7.59
CA PRO A 348 -9.16 -12.59 7.09
C PRO A 348 -9.27 -12.88 5.59
N LYS A 349 -10.36 -13.50 5.20
CA LYS A 349 -10.68 -13.86 3.80
C LYS A 349 -10.57 -12.68 2.82
N CYS A 350 -10.81 -11.47 3.32
CA CYS A 350 -10.75 -10.24 2.55
C CYS A 350 -9.33 -9.66 2.38
N VAL A 351 -8.32 -10.23 3.07
CA VAL A 351 -6.93 -9.75 3.00
C VAL A 351 -6.16 -10.55 1.95
N GLY A 352 -5.48 -9.82 1.05
CA GLY A 352 -4.70 -10.42 -0.02
C GLY A 352 -3.38 -11.01 0.47
N ILE A 353 -3.02 -12.15 -0.12
CA ILE A 353 -1.73 -12.81 0.09
C ILE A 353 -1.13 -13.15 -1.28
N LYS A 354 0.16 -12.89 -1.45
CA LYS A 354 0.91 -13.23 -2.66
C LYS A 354 2.21 -13.93 -2.30
N VAL A 355 2.43 -15.08 -2.92
CA VAL A 355 3.73 -15.75 -2.90
C VAL A 355 4.51 -15.21 -4.09
N ALA A 356 5.57 -14.47 -3.82
CA ALA A 356 6.37 -13.88 -4.89
C ALA A 356 7.11 -14.99 -5.65
N LYS A 357 6.97 -14.99 -6.96
CA LYS A 357 7.70 -15.92 -7.84
C LYS A 357 9.20 -15.65 -7.78
N TYR A 358 9.59 -14.40 -7.59
CA TYR A 358 10.97 -13.96 -7.46
C TYR A 358 11.16 -13.26 -6.12
N ALA A 359 12.06 -13.77 -5.30
CA ALA A 359 12.34 -13.19 -4.00
C ALA A 359 13.09 -11.86 -4.14
N ILE A 360 12.52 -10.80 -3.54
CA ILE A 360 13.14 -9.46 -3.55
C ILE A 360 14.26 -9.37 -2.51
N ILE A 361 14.12 -10.11 -1.39
CA ILE A 361 15.07 -10.10 -0.27
C ILE A 361 15.57 -11.50 0.02
#